data_3af3ee4b5d7351c042cefb4d02d0a9c6
#
_entry.id   3af3ee4b5d7351c042cefb4d02d0a9c6
#
_cell.length_a   1.000
_cell.length_b   1.000
_cell.length_c   1.000
_cell.angle_alpha   90.00
_cell.angle_beta   90.00
_cell.angle_gamma   90.00
#
_symmetry.space_group_name_H-M   'P 1'
#
loop_
_entity.id
_entity.type
_entity.pdbx_description
1 polymer ?
#
loop_
_entity_poly.entity_id
_entity_poly.type
_entity_poly.pdbx_seq_one_letter_code
_entity_poly.pdbx_strand_id
1 'polypeptide(L)'
;MSKYISPYTPSQGEIERRYINVRNAMQQAGLDYLIVSGSEYTGFEGAVRYMCGFHILHRYAYVVIPLTGDPVAVFPREATWVGDHGATFIAKREFPAHCGEWMAGFLKDKRASKVGVYGLEYVMNVRDYAALQKAGLDLVDFDTPFDYARAQKSEEELASVRHSMEINKAGVLAVLKAYREGMTEAALMGVAEELFAAAGTARKTMDMMCSGPNGSISPQMVFPTGRALRDSDAMVYGLEIAGEGGHWVEFSRVLAPQGVDAVTLEMFTAYQEFHELVRIHMKAGATAEEVHRACSKPLLDRGYRLGHVSGHSIGMTMIEMPRIGEGYDFVLPENMVCSMHPHIMTEDRTHSLYFQETYRVGKNGGEALSGVPIKVYHGGESSF
;
A
#
# COMPACT_ATOMS: atom_id res chain seq x y z
N MET A 1 -21.47 -8.95 -26.22
CA MET A 1 -20.32 -8.05 -25.98
C MET A 1 -19.22 -8.86 -25.32
N SER A 2 -18.01 -8.88 -25.86
CA SER A 2 -16.84 -9.49 -25.21
C SER A 2 -16.61 -8.76 -23.88
N LYS A 3 -16.60 -9.49 -22.75
CA LYS A 3 -16.24 -8.88 -21.47
C LYS A 3 -14.76 -8.50 -21.53
N TYR A 4 -14.42 -7.27 -21.13
CA TYR A 4 -13.04 -6.91 -20.90
C TYR A 4 -12.50 -7.76 -19.76
N ILE A 5 -11.38 -8.44 -20.00
CA ILE A 5 -10.65 -9.19 -18.99
C ILE A 5 -9.31 -8.49 -18.84
N SER A 6 -9.04 -8.01 -17.64
CA SER A 6 -7.77 -7.38 -17.32
C SER A 6 -6.60 -8.36 -17.53
N PRO A 7 -5.48 -7.93 -18.14
CA PRO A 7 -4.27 -8.74 -18.25
C PRO A 7 -3.66 -9.09 -16.88
N TYR A 8 -4.11 -8.42 -15.81
CA TYR A 8 -3.70 -8.68 -14.43
C TYR A 8 -4.72 -9.50 -13.63
N THR A 9 -5.70 -10.10 -14.30
CA THR A 9 -6.57 -11.09 -13.66
C THR A 9 -5.72 -12.30 -13.28
N PRO A 10 -5.72 -12.73 -11.99
CA PRO A 10 -4.86 -13.83 -11.56
C PRO A 10 -5.25 -15.12 -12.28
N SER A 11 -4.25 -15.90 -12.68
CA SER A 11 -4.46 -17.24 -13.21
C SER A 11 -5.05 -18.17 -12.15
N GLN A 12 -5.59 -19.30 -12.58
CA GLN A 12 -6.10 -20.31 -11.66
C GLN A 12 -5.00 -20.81 -10.71
N GLY A 13 -3.77 -20.98 -11.21
CA GLY A 13 -2.62 -21.37 -10.37
C GLY A 13 -2.26 -20.31 -9.33
N GLU A 14 -2.36 -19.03 -9.67
CA GLU A 14 -2.14 -17.94 -8.74
C GLU A 14 -3.24 -17.89 -7.65
N ILE A 15 -4.49 -18.08 -8.02
CA ILE A 15 -5.61 -18.17 -7.07
C ILE A 15 -5.38 -19.31 -6.08
N GLU A 16 -5.03 -20.51 -6.58
CA GLU A 16 -4.73 -21.67 -5.75
C GLU A 16 -3.55 -21.40 -4.79
N ARG A 17 -2.46 -20.78 -5.28
CA ARG A 17 -1.31 -20.37 -4.45
C ARG A 17 -1.73 -19.46 -3.29
N ARG A 18 -2.57 -18.45 -3.55
CA ARG A 18 -3.08 -17.54 -2.52
C ARG A 18 -3.85 -18.28 -1.44
N TYR A 19 -4.76 -19.15 -1.82
CA TYR A 19 -5.52 -19.97 -0.85
C TYR A 19 -4.64 -20.94 -0.08
N ILE A 20 -3.66 -21.58 -0.71
CA ILE A 20 -2.70 -22.47 -0.03
C ILE A 20 -1.94 -21.69 1.05
N ASN A 21 -1.37 -20.54 0.71
CA ASN A 21 -0.58 -19.74 1.65
C ASN A 21 -1.42 -19.29 2.85
N VAL A 22 -2.62 -18.76 2.61
CA VAL A 22 -3.52 -18.30 3.67
C VAL A 22 -3.98 -19.46 4.55
N ARG A 23 -4.35 -20.60 3.95
CA ARG A 23 -4.77 -21.78 4.72
C ARG A 23 -3.64 -22.41 5.54
N ASN A 24 -2.41 -22.37 5.05
CA ASN A 24 -1.24 -22.79 5.85
C ASN A 24 -1.09 -21.91 7.09
N ALA A 25 -1.25 -20.59 6.97
CA ALA A 25 -1.23 -19.69 8.10
C ALA A 25 -2.42 -19.92 9.07
N MET A 26 -3.62 -20.16 8.53
CA MET A 26 -4.80 -20.54 9.33
C MET A 26 -4.54 -21.84 10.12
N GLN A 27 -3.97 -22.86 9.48
CA GLN A 27 -3.65 -24.15 10.11
C GLN A 27 -2.65 -23.97 11.25
N GLN A 28 -1.60 -23.16 11.05
CA GLN A 28 -0.60 -22.84 12.08
C GLN A 28 -1.22 -22.13 13.30
N ALA A 29 -2.23 -21.30 13.08
CA ALA A 29 -2.96 -20.61 14.12
C ALA A 29 -4.11 -21.43 14.74
N GLY A 30 -4.38 -22.63 14.21
CA GLY A 30 -5.47 -23.51 14.66
C GLY A 30 -6.87 -22.94 14.39
N LEU A 31 -7.05 -22.24 13.24
CA LEU A 31 -8.33 -21.64 12.87
C LEU A 31 -9.19 -22.61 12.05
N ASP A 32 -10.49 -22.63 12.31
CA ASP A 32 -11.47 -23.34 11.50
C ASP A 32 -11.89 -22.50 10.27
N TYR A 33 -12.04 -21.20 10.48
CA TYR A 33 -12.47 -20.22 9.50
C TYR A 33 -11.67 -18.92 9.60
N LEU A 34 -11.58 -18.20 8.49
CA LEU A 34 -11.07 -16.85 8.41
C LEU A 34 -12.15 -15.96 7.77
N ILE A 35 -12.42 -14.81 8.38
CA ILE A 35 -13.17 -13.72 7.78
C ILE A 35 -12.16 -12.68 7.31
N VAL A 36 -12.14 -12.41 6.00
CA VAL A 36 -11.35 -11.31 5.45
C VAL A 36 -12.26 -10.12 5.24
N SER A 37 -11.97 -9.01 5.90
CA SER A 37 -12.74 -7.77 5.82
C SER A 37 -12.11 -6.82 4.79
N GLY A 38 -12.95 -6.06 4.08
CA GLY A 38 -12.50 -4.99 3.22
C GLY A 38 -13.54 -3.88 3.13
N SER A 39 -13.08 -2.66 2.91
CA SER A 39 -13.95 -1.49 2.78
C SER A 39 -13.60 -0.68 1.53
N GLU A 40 -14.47 0.27 1.16
CA GLU A 40 -14.26 1.19 0.05
C GLU A 40 -13.20 2.26 0.33
N TYR A 41 -12.78 2.42 1.57
CA TYR A 41 -11.74 3.37 1.94
C TYR A 41 -10.42 3.00 1.30
N THR A 42 -9.75 4.00 0.78
CA THR A 42 -8.45 3.86 0.12
C THR A 42 -7.47 3.09 1.01
N GLY A 43 -6.92 2.03 0.45
CA GLY A 43 -5.93 1.19 1.13
C GLY A 43 -6.50 0.01 1.94
N PHE A 44 -7.83 -0.06 2.16
CA PHE A 44 -8.46 -1.13 2.97
C PHE A 44 -9.29 -2.15 2.15
N GLU A 45 -9.30 -2.04 0.84
CA GLU A 45 -10.01 -2.95 -0.06
C GLU A 45 -9.22 -4.19 -0.46
N GLY A 46 -7.91 -4.11 -0.35
CA GLY A 46 -6.97 -5.02 -1.01
C GLY A 46 -7.05 -6.46 -0.56
N ALA A 47 -7.29 -6.73 0.72
CA ALA A 47 -7.38 -8.10 1.25
C ALA A 47 -8.57 -8.88 0.65
N VAL A 48 -9.74 -8.25 0.54
CA VAL A 48 -10.90 -8.86 -0.12
C VAL A 48 -10.61 -9.07 -1.60
N ARG A 49 -10.02 -8.08 -2.29
CA ARG A 49 -9.65 -8.20 -3.70
C ARG A 49 -8.64 -9.34 -3.92
N TYR A 50 -7.66 -9.49 -3.03
CA TYR A 50 -6.68 -10.57 -3.06
C TYR A 50 -7.34 -11.96 -3.04
N MET A 51 -8.36 -12.16 -2.18
CA MET A 51 -9.00 -13.44 -1.97
C MET A 51 -10.17 -13.73 -2.90
N CYS A 52 -10.79 -12.73 -3.54
CA CYS A 52 -11.95 -12.98 -4.38
C CYS A 52 -11.97 -12.22 -5.73
N GLY A 53 -11.00 -11.35 -5.99
CA GLY A 53 -10.93 -10.55 -7.21
C GLY A 53 -11.88 -9.36 -7.24
N PHE A 54 -12.77 -9.23 -6.26
CA PHE A 54 -13.76 -8.15 -6.24
C PHE A 54 -13.16 -6.81 -5.86
N HIS A 55 -13.35 -5.82 -6.71
CA HIS A 55 -12.99 -4.43 -6.44
C HIS A 55 -14.13 -3.74 -5.73
N ILE A 56 -13.98 -3.40 -4.46
CA ILE A 56 -14.99 -2.73 -3.66
C ILE A 56 -15.11 -1.28 -4.12
N LEU A 57 -16.20 -0.96 -4.82
CA LEU A 57 -16.50 0.39 -5.28
C LEU A 57 -17.32 1.19 -4.26
N HIS A 58 -18.02 0.51 -3.39
CA HIS A 58 -18.94 1.11 -2.45
C HIS A 58 -19.10 0.25 -1.21
N ARG A 59 -19.04 0.87 -0.03
CA ARG A 59 -19.21 0.27 1.29
C ARG A 59 -18.13 -0.74 1.66
N TYR A 60 -18.46 -2.03 1.75
CA TYR A 60 -17.60 -3.08 2.27
C TYR A 60 -17.98 -4.45 1.70
N ALA A 61 -17.10 -5.40 1.90
CA ALA A 61 -17.35 -6.80 1.60
C ALA A 61 -16.53 -7.70 2.55
N TYR A 62 -16.97 -8.95 2.64
CA TYR A 62 -16.23 -9.98 3.38
C TYR A 62 -16.00 -11.22 2.51
N VAL A 63 -14.93 -11.95 2.83
CA VAL A 63 -14.71 -13.29 2.33
C VAL A 63 -14.59 -14.24 3.50
N VAL A 64 -15.48 -15.22 3.59
CA VAL A 64 -15.44 -16.27 4.62
C VAL A 64 -14.73 -17.48 4.04
N ILE A 65 -13.58 -17.82 4.57
CA ILE A 65 -12.68 -18.85 4.08
C ILE A 65 -12.65 -20.01 5.08
N PRO A 66 -13.13 -21.21 4.73
CA PRO A 66 -12.93 -22.40 5.56
C PRO A 66 -11.49 -22.91 5.43
N LEU A 67 -10.97 -23.57 6.47
CA LEU A 67 -9.69 -24.26 6.38
C LEU A 67 -9.69 -25.29 5.25
N THR A 68 -10.82 -25.96 5.02
CA THR A 68 -11.05 -26.88 3.91
C THR A 68 -12.40 -26.64 3.25
N GLY A 69 -12.45 -26.66 1.91
CA GLY A 69 -13.67 -26.43 1.14
C GLY A 69 -13.71 -25.05 0.49
N ASP A 70 -14.86 -24.67 -0.05
CA ASP A 70 -15.01 -23.48 -0.87
C ASP A 70 -15.28 -22.22 -0.04
N PRO A 71 -14.65 -21.09 -0.38
CA PRO A 71 -14.91 -19.81 0.26
C PRO A 71 -16.27 -19.24 -0.14
N VAL A 72 -16.76 -18.30 0.65
CA VAL A 72 -18.01 -17.56 0.38
C VAL A 72 -17.71 -16.07 0.40
N ALA A 73 -18.09 -15.36 -0.66
CA ALA A 73 -18.06 -13.91 -0.68
C ALA A 73 -19.40 -13.36 -0.14
N VAL A 74 -19.33 -12.41 0.79
CA VAL A 74 -20.50 -11.83 1.47
C VAL A 74 -20.54 -10.34 1.23
N PHE A 75 -21.61 -9.88 0.62
CA PHE A 75 -21.80 -8.49 0.23
C PHE A 75 -23.03 -7.90 0.93
N PRO A 76 -23.05 -6.59 1.24
CA PRO A 76 -24.28 -5.95 1.65
C PRO A 76 -25.39 -6.15 0.60
N ARG A 77 -26.64 -6.24 1.03
CA ARG A 77 -27.79 -6.47 0.16
C ARG A 77 -27.85 -5.51 -1.04
N GLU A 78 -27.43 -4.28 -0.82
CA GLU A 78 -27.38 -3.24 -1.84
C GLU A 78 -26.39 -3.52 -2.99
N ALA A 79 -25.46 -4.44 -2.78
CA ALA A 79 -24.50 -4.85 -3.79
C ALA A 79 -24.97 -6.04 -4.65
N THR A 80 -26.26 -6.37 -4.67
CA THR A 80 -26.85 -7.44 -5.51
C THR A 80 -26.56 -7.26 -7.00
N TRP A 81 -26.27 -6.03 -7.43
CA TRP A 81 -25.82 -5.72 -8.80
C TRP A 81 -24.46 -6.35 -9.16
N VAL A 82 -23.65 -6.76 -8.15
CA VAL A 82 -22.42 -7.51 -8.37
C VAL A 82 -22.69 -8.92 -8.90
N GLY A 83 -23.84 -9.50 -8.56
CA GLY A 83 -24.46 -10.74 -8.99
C GLY A 83 -23.66 -11.65 -9.92
N ASP A 84 -24.27 -12.19 -10.96
CA ASP A 84 -23.71 -13.23 -11.85
C ASP A 84 -22.69 -12.73 -12.88
N HIS A 85 -22.21 -11.49 -12.76
CA HIS A 85 -21.46 -10.82 -13.83
C HIS A 85 -19.94 -10.98 -13.77
N GLY A 86 -19.43 -11.93 -13.00
CA GLY A 86 -18.00 -12.28 -13.02
C GLY A 86 -17.06 -11.24 -12.40
N ALA A 87 -17.58 -10.40 -11.48
CA ALA A 87 -16.75 -9.46 -10.72
C ALA A 87 -15.91 -10.13 -9.63
N THR A 88 -16.05 -11.43 -9.42
CA THR A 88 -15.30 -12.23 -8.46
C THR A 88 -15.08 -13.64 -9.01
N PHE A 89 -13.98 -14.28 -8.61
CA PHE A 89 -13.71 -15.69 -8.94
C PHE A 89 -14.25 -16.67 -7.88
N ILE A 90 -14.92 -16.16 -6.81
CA ILE A 90 -15.64 -17.03 -5.85
C ILE A 90 -17.02 -17.33 -6.41
N ALA A 91 -17.34 -18.64 -6.51
CA ALA A 91 -18.64 -19.08 -7.04
C ALA A 91 -19.79 -18.78 -6.09
N LYS A 92 -19.59 -19.03 -4.77
CA LYS A 92 -20.64 -18.83 -3.77
C LYS A 92 -20.66 -17.37 -3.28
N ARG A 93 -21.79 -16.71 -3.49
CA ARG A 93 -22.00 -15.30 -3.13
C ARG A 93 -23.28 -15.14 -2.34
N GLU A 94 -23.24 -14.33 -1.29
CA GLU A 94 -24.38 -14.08 -0.42
C GLU A 94 -24.62 -12.57 -0.29
N PHE A 95 -25.88 -12.19 -0.25
CA PHE A 95 -26.31 -10.77 -0.21
C PHE A 95 -27.33 -10.55 0.92
N PRO A 96 -26.95 -10.81 2.19
CA PRO A 96 -27.86 -10.68 3.31
C PRO A 96 -28.20 -9.24 3.62
N ALA A 97 -29.33 -9.02 4.32
CA ALA A 97 -29.68 -7.72 4.87
C ALA A 97 -28.67 -7.26 5.95
N HIS A 98 -28.08 -8.22 6.67
CA HIS A 98 -27.11 -8.00 7.74
C HIS A 98 -25.97 -9.01 7.61
N CYS A 99 -24.80 -8.56 7.16
CA CYS A 99 -23.66 -9.43 6.90
C CYS A 99 -23.17 -10.15 8.15
N GLY A 100 -23.05 -9.42 9.27
CA GLY A 100 -22.61 -10.01 10.55
C GLY A 100 -23.56 -11.09 11.10
N GLU A 101 -24.87 -10.88 11.02
CA GLU A 101 -25.86 -11.86 11.44
C GLU A 101 -25.82 -13.12 10.56
N TRP A 102 -25.68 -12.93 9.24
CA TRP A 102 -25.55 -14.03 8.31
C TRP A 102 -24.28 -14.85 8.57
N MET A 103 -23.12 -14.16 8.71
CA MET A 103 -21.84 -14.81 9.02
C MET A 103 -21.91 -15.57 10.35
N ALA A 104 -22.52 -14.97 11.37
CA ALA A 104 -22.69 -15.60 12.68
C ALA A 104 -23.53 -16.88 12.58
N GLY A 105 -24.65 -16.86 11.88
CA GLY A 105 -25.50 -18.02 11.62
C GLY A 105 -24.74 -19.10 10.84
N PHE A 106 -24.10 -18.71 9.74
CA PHE A 106 -23.33 -19.62 8.91
C PHE A 106 -22.21 -20.34 9.69
N LEU A 107 -21.43 -19.61 10.48
CA LEU A 107 -20.33 -20.17 11.27
C LEU A 107 -20.84 -21.10 12.39
N LYS A 108 -21.96 -20.77 13.03
CA LYS A 108 -22.61 -21.65 14.01
C LYS A 108 -23.10 -22.95 13.39
N ASP A 109 -23.76 -22.89 12.23
CA ASP A 109 -24.22 -24.06 11.51
C ASP A 109 -23.06 -24.99 11.11
N LYS A 110 -21.88 -24.39 10.85
CA LYS A 110 -20.64 -25.11 10.58
C LYS A 110 -19.89 -25.55 11.84
N ARG A 111 -20.38 -25.19 13.03
CA ARG A 111 -19.75 -25.50 14.32
C ARG A 111 -18.32 -24.96 14.43
N ALA A 112 -18.06 -23.78 13.83
CA ALA A 112 -16.79 -23.11 13.94
C ALA A 112 -16.50 -22.79 15.41
N SER A 113 -15.32 -23.15 15.90
CA SER A 113 -14.89 -22.89 17.28
C SER A 113 -14.00 -21.67 17.34
N LYS A 114 -13.02 -21.55 16.43
CA LYS A 114 -12.05 -20.47 16.40
C LYS A 114 -12.00 -19.81 15.01
N VAL A 115 -12.26 -18.51 14.96
CA VAL A 115 -12.40 -17.74 13.72
C VAL A 115 -11.39 -16.62 13.68
N GLY A 116 -10.46 -16.66 12.72
CA GLY A 116 -9.59 -15.53 12.44
C GLY A 116 -10.36 -14.42 11.75
N VAL A 117 -9.96 -13.17 12.01
CA VAL A 117 -10.52 -12.01 11.31
C VAL A 117 -9.39 -11.11 10.86
N TYR A 118 -9.29 -10.91 9.55
CA TYR A 118 -8.45 -9.85 8.99
C TYR A 118 -9.23 -8.52 9.03
N GLY A 119 -8.58 -7.47 9.53
CA GLY A 119 -9.18 -6.15 9.70
C GLY A 119 -10.15 -6.08 10.89
N LEU A 120 -9.91 -6.88 11.94
CA LEU A 120 -10.78 -6.95 13.12
C LEU A 120 -10.92 -5.60 13.82
N GLU A 121 -9.81 -4.90 14.01
CA GLU A 121 -9.79 -3.68 14.83
C GLU A 121 -10.11 -2.40 14.04
N TYR A 122 -9.95 -2.37 12.71
CA TYR A 122 -10.01 -1.11 11.95
C TYR A 122 -10.73 -1.17 10.59
N VAL A 123 -11.16 -2.36 10.12
CA VAL A 123 -11.88 -2.50 8.85
C VAL A 123 -13.28 -3.06 9.04
N MET A 124 -13.43 -4.08 9.89
CA MET A 124 -14.72 -4.71 10.14
C MET A 124 -15.71 -3.72 10.73
N ASN A 125 -16.95 -3.70 10.22
CA ASN A 125 -17.99 -2.86 10.79
C ASN A 125 -18.33 -3.28 12.22
N VAL A 126 -18.42 -2.31 13.14
CA VAL A 126 -18.76 -2.54 14.54
C VAL A 126 -20.07 -3.31 14.69
N ARG A 127 -21.07 -3.06 13.84
CA ARG A 127 -22.34 -3.77 13.81
C ARG A 127 -22.16 -5.27 13.50
N ASP A 128 -21.33 -5.59 12.52
CA ASP A 128 -21.09 -6.97 12.10
C ASP A 128 -20.25 -7.71 13.15
N TYR A 129 -19.24 -7.04 13.72
CA TYR A 129 -18.48 -7.53 14.85
C TYR A 129 -19.39 -7.84 16.07
N ALA A 130 -20.29 -6.94 16.43
CA ALA A 130 -21.23 -7.16 17.55
C ALA A 130 -22.14 -8.37 17.33
N ALA A 131 -22.56 -8.63 16.09
CA ALA A 131 -23.36 -9.80 15.76
C ALA A 131 -22.55 -11.11 15.92
N LEU A 132 -21.30 -11.12 15.50
CA LEU A 132 -20.38 -12.26 15.67
C LEU A 132 -20.09 -12.51 17.15
N GLN A 133 -19.82 -11.47 17.94
CA GLN A 133 -19.62 -11.57 19.39
C GLN A 133 -20.86 -12.12 20.11
N LYS A 134 -22.05 -11.60 19.79
CA LYS A 134 -23.32 -12.08 20.35
C LYS A 134 -23.56 -13.55 20.04
N ALA A 135 -23.01 -14.05 18.96
CA ALA A 135 -23.06 -15.45 18.59
C ALA A 135 -22.16 -16.35 19.45
N GLY A 136 -21.28 -15.79 20.26
CA GLY A 136 -20.35 -16.51 21.12
C GLY A 136 -19.18 -17.16 20.36
N LEU A 137 -18.81 -16.60 19.20
CA LEU A 137 -17.65 -17.06 18.43
C LEU A 137 -16.35 -16.55 19.06
N ASP A 138 -15.32 -17.39 19.09
CA ASP A 138 -13.96 -17.01 19.47
C ASP A 138 -13.28 -16.32 18.28
N LEU A 139 -13.27 -14.99 18.31
CA LEU A 139 -12.71 -14.15 17.25
C LEU A 139 -11.26 -13.79 17.59
N VAL A 140 -10.36 -14.09 16.67
CA VAL A 140 -8.91 -13.86 16.82
C VAL A 140 -8.43 -12.89 15.74
N ASP A 141 -7.65 -11.88 16.11
CA ASP A 141 -6.95 -11.04 15.13
C ASP A 141 -6.04 -11.90 14.23
N PHE A 142 -6.12 -11.66 12.94
CA PHE A 142 -5.36 -12.42 11.94
C PHE A 142 -4.64 -11.52 10.91
N ASP A 143 -4.45 -10.25 11.22
CA ASP A 143 -3.86 -9.27 10.31
C ASP A 143 -2.42 -9.65 9.96
N THR A 144 -1.56 -9.77 10.95
CA THR A 144 -0.14 -10.11 10.75
C THR A 144 0.05 -11.47 10.07
N PRO A 145 -0.58 -12.57 10.51
CA PRO A 145 -0.43 -13.87 9.82
C PRO A 145 -0.93 -13.86 8.38
N PHE A 146 -2.00 -13.11 8.08
CA PHE A 146 -2.52 -12.97 6.73
C PHE A 146 -1.54 -12.20 5.83
N ASP A 147 -1.02 -11.08 6.31
CA ASP A 147 -0.05 -10.28 5.56
C ASP A 147 1.25 -11.05 5.32
N TYR A 148 1.71 -11.82 6.30
CA TYR A 148 2.89 -12.68 6.15
C TYR A 148 2.65 -13.80 5.11
N ALA A 149 1.43 -14.34 5.03
CA ALA A 149 1.08 -15.35 4.03
C ALA A 149 1.12 -14.82 2.58
N ARG A 150 1.00 -13.51 2.37
CA ARG A 150 1.06 -12.84 1.06
C ARG A 150 2.31 -11.96 0.88
N ALA A 151 3.28 -12.01 1.79
CA ALA A 151 4.48 -11.18 1.74
C ALA A 151 5.31 -11.46 0.48
N GLN A 152 5.55 -12.74 0.14
CA GLN A 152 6.24 -13.13 -1.08
C GLN A 152 5.31 -13.01 -2.29
N LYS A 153 5.63 -12.09 -3.19
CA LYS A 153 4.86 -11.86 -4.42
C LYS A 153 5.22 -12.89 -5.49
N SER A 154 4.21 -13.34 -6.23
CA SER A 154 4.42 -14.16 -7.44
C SER A 154 4.89 -13.28 -8.61
N GLU A 155 5.29 -13.92 -9.72
CA GLU A 155 5.64 -13.17 -10.94
C GLU A 155 4.42 -12.44 -11.53
N GLU A 156 3.21 -13.00 -11.40
CA GLU A 156 1.97 -12.32 -11.82
C GLU A 156 1.71 -11.07 -10.97
N GLU A 157 1.92 -11.15 -9.66
CA GLU A 157 1.80 -10.00 -8.76
C GLU A 157 2.87 -8.95 -9.05
N LEU A 158 4.13 -9.36 -9.26
CA LEU A 158 5.21 -8.45 -9.62
C LEU A 158 4.97 -7.75 -10.97
N ALA A 159 4.36 -8.42 -11.94
CA ALA A 159 3.96 -7.78 -13.20
C ALA A 159 2.95 -6.64 -12.96
N SER A 160 1.97 -6.87 -12.07
CA SER A 160 1.01 -5.85 -11.67
C SER A 160 1.65 -4.69 -10.90
N VAL A 161 2.60 -4.98 -9.99
CA VAL A 161 3.38 -3.95 -9.27
C VAL A 161 4.18 -3.08 -10.23
N ARG A 162 4.90 -3.71 -11.18
CA ARG A 162 5.67 -2.96 -12.20
C ARG A 162 4.78 -2.07 -13.06
N HIS A 163 3.61 -2.57 -13.46
CA HIS A 163 2.64 -1.76 -14.21
C HIS A 163 2.18 -0.53 -13.40
N SER A 164 1.84 -0.70 -12.13
CA SER A 164 1.49 0.42 -11.25
C SER A 164 2.64 1.43 -11.15
N MET A 165 3.88 0.94 -11.04
CA MET A 165 5.07 1.81 -10.98
C MET A 165 5.27 2.61 -12.27
N GLU A 166 5.07 2.02 -13.45
CA GLU A 166 5.20 2.76 -14.72
C GLU A 166 4.15 3.87 -14.84
N ILE A 167 2.91 3.64 -14.38
CA ILE A 167 1.89 4.67 -14.32
C ILE A 167 2.30 5.79 -13.35
N ASN A 168 2.78 5.42 -12.17
CA ASN A 168 3.21 6.40 -11.15
C ASN A 168 4.38 7.26 -11.64
N LYS A 169 5.40 6.64 -12.25
CA LYS A 169 6.52 7.35 -12.89
C LYS A 169 6.05 8.37 -13.92
N ALA A 170 5.09 7.97 -14.76
CA ALA A 170 4.53 8.87 -15.77
C ALA A 170 3.82 10.07 -15.12
N GLY A 171 3.10 9.86 -14.00
CA GLY A 171 2.48 10.93 -13.21
C GLY A 171 3.49 11.89 -12.62
N VAL A 172 4.53 11.38 -11.95
CA VAL A 172 5.61 12.21 -11.40
C VAL A 172 6.31 13.02 -12.50
N LEU A 173 6.61 12.40 -13.65
CA LEU A 173 7.20 13.11 -14.79
C LEU A 173 6.27 14.18 -15.35
N ALA A 174 4.97 13.91 -15.40
CA ALA A 174 3.97 14.90 -15.86
C ALA A 174 3.95 16.13 -14.94
N VAL A 175 4.02 15.94 -13.62
CA VAL A 175 4.13 17.03 -12.63
C VAL A 175 5.40 17.86 -12.88
N LEU A 176 6.56 17.23 -13.05
CA LEU A 176 7.83 17.92 -13.34
C LEU A 176 7.75 18.77 -14.61
N LYS A 177 7.19 18.22 -15.68
CA LYS A 177 7.00 18.92 -16.97
C LYS A 177 6.04 20.10 -16.88
N ALA A 178 4.97 19.90 -16.12
CA ALA A 178 3.87 20.87 -16.04
C ALA A 178 4.20 22.07 -15.15
N TYR A 179 5.14 21.93 -14.22
CA TYR A 179 5.45 22.99 -13.25
C TYR A 179 5.68 24.34 -13.97
N ARG A 180 5.03 25.36 -13.44
CA ARG A 180 5.23 26.79 -13.79
C ARG A 180 5.02 27.60 -12.53
N GLU A 181 5.81 28.62 -12.34
CA GLU A 181 5.62 29.58 -11.26
C GLU A 181 4.20 30.15 -11.27
N GLY A 182 3.61 30.28 -10.10
CA GLY A 182 2.23 30.74 -9.92
C GLY A 182 1.14 29.66 -10.02
N MET A 183 1.47 28.44 -10.45
CA MET A 183 0.52 27.32 -10.32
C MET A 183 0.21 27.07 -8.84
N THR A 184 -1.01 26.64 -8.53
CA THR A 184 -1.31 26.17 -7.19
C THR A 184 -0.86 24.72 -7.00
N GLU A 185 -0.60 24.31 -5.76
CA GLU A 185 -0.29 22.92 -5.43
C GLU A 185 -1.35 21.97 -6.02
N ALA A 186 -2.63 22.26 -5.81
CA ALA A 186 -3.72 21.45 -6.31
C ALA A 186 -3.76 21.38 -7.85
N ALA A 187 -3.49 22.50 -8.55
CA ALA A 187 -3.44 22.50 -10.01
C ALA A 187 -2.26 21.66 -10.54
N LEU A 188 -1.12 21.71 -9.87
CA LEU A 188 0.05 20.93 -10.23
C LEU A 188 -0.19 19.43 -10.04
N MET A 189 -0.79 19.04 -8.91
CA MET A 189 -1.14 17.64 -8.65
C MET A 189 -2.24 17.13 -9.57
N GLY A 190 -3.19 17.97 -9.95
CA GLY A 190 -4.25 17.63 -10.92
C GLY A 190 -3.72 17.12 -12.26
N VAL A 191 -2.49 17.47 -12.62
CA VAL A 191 -1.82 16.95 -13.83
C VAL A 191 -1.54 15.45 -13.72
N ALA A 192 -1.11 14.97 -12.56
CA ALA A 192 -0.91 13.54 -12.33
C ALA A 192 -2.25 12.80 -12.24
N GLU A 193 -3.23 13.38 -11.57
CA GLU A 193 -4.58 12.81 -11.43
C GLU A 193 -5.26 12.57 -12.79
N GLU A 194 -5.16 13.51 -13.73
CA GLU A 194 -5.66 13.35 -15.09
C GLU A 194 -5.03 12.14 -15.78
N LEU A 195 -3.71 11.98 -15.67
CA LEU A 195 -3.00 10.86 -16.26
C LEU A 195 -3.41 9.53 -15.62
N PHE A 196 -3.54 9.48 -14.29
CA PHE A 196 -3.95 8.28 -13.58
C PHE A 196 -5.36 7.85 -13.98
N ALA A 197 -6.28 8.79 -14.06
CA ALA A 197 -7.64 8.52 -14.53
C ALA A 197 -7.65 7.99 -15.97
N ALA A 198 -6.84 8.57 -16.86
CA ALA A 198 -6.70 8.12 -18.24
C ALA A 198 -6.05 6.74 -18.36
N ALA A 199 -5.13 6.40 -17.46
CA ALA A 199 -4.48 5.09 -17.38
C ALA A 199 -5.36 4.00 -16.74
N GLY A 200 -6.55 4.35 -16.25
CA GLY A 200 -7.46 3.38 -15.63
C GLY A 200 -6.97 2.87 -14.28
N THR A 201 -6.33 3.71 -13.48
CA THR A 201 -5.94 3.31 -12.12
C THR A 201 -7.15 2.81 -11.33
N ALA A 202 -6.97 1.72 -10.61
CA ALA A 202 -8.06 1.05 -9.92
C ALA A 202 -8.54 1.83 -8.69
N ARG A 203 -7.72 2.73 -8.14
CA ARG A 203 -8.04 3.54 -6.96
C ARG A 203 -7.45 4.93 -7.09
N LYS A 204 -8.09 5.86 -6.41
CA LYS A 204 -7.53 7.18 -6.20
C LYS A 204 -6.27 7.08 -5.39
N THR A 205 -5.33 7.88 -5.79
CA THR A 205 -4.10 8.14 -5.07
C THR A 205 -4.34 8.76 -3.71
N MET A 206 -3.38 8.56 -2.85
CA MET A 206 -3.13 9.48 -1.76
C MET A 206 -2.06 10.46 -2.25
N ASP A 207 -2.50 11.67 -2.61
CA ASP A 207 -1.59 12.75 -3.00
C ASP A 207 -1.19 13.53 -1.77
N MET A 208 0.09 13.50 -1.45
CA MET A 208 0.65 14.30 -0.36
C MET A 208 1.64 15.31 -0.91
N MET A 209 1.63 16.50 -0.34
CA MET A 209 2.60 17.51 -0.67
C MET A 209 3.21 18.13 0.59
N CYS A 210 4.54 18.17 0.62
CA CYS A 210 5.30 18.93 1.62
C CYS A 210 6.01 20.04 0.87
N SER A 211 5.49 21.25 0.90
CA SER A 211 6.12 22.40 0.24
C SER A 211 6.50 23.48 1.25
N GLY A 212 7.56 24.22 0.97
CA GLY A 212 7.99 25.31 1.82
C GLY A 212 8.78 26.36 1.05
N PRO A 213 8.84 27.61 1.59
CA PRO A 213 9.53 28.72 0.94
C PRO A 213 11.05 28.63 1.06
N ASN A 214 11.77 29.33 0.18
CA ASN A 214 13.22 29.50 0.24
C ASN A 214 14.03 28.20 0.25
N GLY A 215 13.57 27.20 -0.51
CA GLY A 215 14.25 25.91 -0.64
C GLY A 215 14.08 24.98 0.57
N SER A 216 13.27 25.34 1.55
CA SER A 216 12.92 24.45 2.68
C SER A 216 11.75 23.53 2.33
N ILE A 217 11.63 22.42 3.05
CA ILE A 217 10.49 21.51 2.91
C ILE A 217 9.71 21.50 4.23
N SER A 218 8.40 21.75 4.14
CA SER A 218 7.52 21.81 5.30
C SER A 218 7.51 20.48 6.06
N PRO A 219 7.55 20.48 7.40
CA PRO A 219 7.36 19.28 8.20
C PRO A 219 5.90 18.76 8.19
N GLN A 220 4.98 19.49 7.60
CA GLN A 220 3.58 19.09 7.50
C GLN A 220 3.31 18.38 6.18
N MET A 221 2.91 17.12 6.27
CA MET A 221 2.34 16.38 5.14
C MET A 221 0.86 16.73 5.03
N VAL A 222 0.48 17.38 3.95
CA VAL A 222 -0.90 17.83 3.71
C VAL A 222 -1.32 17.48 2.30
N PHE A 223 -2.63 17.45 2.07
CA PHE A 223 -3.15 17.41 0.71
C PHE A 223 -2.80 18.72 -0.03
N PRO A 224 -2.60 18.65 -1.36
CA PRO A 224 -2.35 19.84 -2.17
C PRO A 224 -3.44 20.89 -1.98
N THR A 225 -3.02 22.14 -1.82
CA THR A 225 -3.89 23.28 -1.49
C THR A 225 -3.98 24.30 -2.63
N GLY A 226 -4.70 25.40 -2.40
CA GLY A 226 -4.72 26.57 -3.27
C GLY A 226 -3.49 27.48 -3.15
N ARG A 227 -2.44 27.11 -2.40
CA ARG A 227 -1.20 27.86 -2.28
C ARG A 227 -0.53 27.98 -3.65
N ALA A 228 -0.22 29.20 -4.08
CA ALA A 228 0.55 29.44 -5.29
C ALA A 228 2.04 29.14 -5.05
N LEU A 229 2.62 28.33 -5.92
CA LEU A 229 4.01 27.92 -5.89
C LEU A 229 4.91 28.99 -6.52
N ARG A 230 6.11 29.17 -5.98
CA ARG A 230 7.14 30.07 -6.48
C ARG A 230 8.39 29.29 -6.85
N ASP A 231 9.19 29.80 -7.75
CA ASP A 231 10.46 29.19 -8.12
C ASP A 231 11.45 29.05 -6.94
N SER A 232 11.29 29.90 -5.91
CA SER A 232 12.07 29.79 -4.66
C SER A 232 11.58 28.70 -3.70
N ASP A 233 10.46 28.03 -3.99
CA ASP A 233 9.93 26.97 -3.13
C ASP A 233 10.64 25.64 -3.41
N ALA A 234 10.72 24.80 -2.38
CA ALA A 234 11.02 23.38 -2.52
C ALA A 234 9.80 22.56 -2.11
N MET A 235 9.62 21.40 -2.74
CA MET A 235 8.50 20.53 -2.45
C MET A 235 8.84 19.05 -2.66
N VAL A 236 8.31 18.21 -1.78
CA VAL A 236 8.14 16.78 -2.03
C VAL A 236 6.68 16.54 -2.36
N TYR A 237 6.41 15.80 -3.39
CA TYR A 237 5.08 15.32 -3.70
C TYR A 237 5.12 13.79 -3.76
N GLY A 238 4.23 13.17 -3.00
CA GLY A 238 4.06 11.73 -2.90
C GLY A 238 2.83 11.28 -3.67
N LEU A 239 3.02 10.27 -4.49
CA LEU A 239 1.95 9.66 -5.27
C LEU A 239 1.88 8.18 -4.92
N GLU A 240 0.75 7.79 -4.36
CA GLU A 240 0.46 6.42 -3.96
C GLU A 240 -0.70 5.92 -4.80
N ILE A 241 -0.44 4.97 -5.68
CA ILE A 241 -1.44 4.46 -6.60
C ILE A 241 -1.51 2.94 -6.63
N ALA A 242 -2.67 2.42 -6.99
CA ALA A 242 -2.83 1.05 -7.44
C ALA A 242 -3.30 1.07 -8.90
N GLY A 243 -2.53 0.46 -9.78
CA GLY A 243 -2.92 0.26 -11.18
C GLY A 243 -4.07 -0.75 -11.32
N GLU A 244 -4.42 -1.11 -12.55
CA GLU A 244 -5.53 -2.00 -12.87
C GLU A 244 -5.48 -3.35 -12.12
N GLY A 245 -4.28 -3.90 -11.90
CA GLY A 245 -4.08 -5.14 -11.15
C GLY A 245 -4.32 -5.03 -9.64
N GLY A 246 -4.41 -3.81 -9.11
CA GLY A 246 -4.73 -3.54 -7.70
C GLY A 246 -3.55 -3.55 -6.75
N HIS A 247 -2.33 -3.71 -7.24
CA HIS A 247 -1.14 -3.60 -6.40
C HIS A 247 -0.71 -2.15 -6.25
N TRP A 248 -0.54 -1.73 -5.01
CA TRP A 248 -0.10 -0.39 -4.64
C TRP A 248 1.40 -0.23 -4.85
N VAL A 249 1.79 0.98 -5.21
CA VAL A 249 3.17 1.48 -5.22
C VAL A 249 3.19 2.90 -4.71
N GLU A 250 4.28 3.26 -4.07
CA GLU A 250 4.55 4.59 -3.56
C GLU A 250 5.81 5.14 -4.19
N PHE A 251 5.71 6.33 -4.74
CA PHE A 251 6.81 6.95 -5.45
C PHE A 251 6.70 8.47 -5.36
N SER A 252 7.77 9.12 -4.94
CA SER A 252 7.83 10.59 -4.87
C SER A 252 9.24 11.11 -5.14
N ARG A 253 9.33 12.39 -5.46
CA ARG A 253 10.61 13.08 -5.70
C ARG A 253 10.55 14.51 -5.17
N VAL A 254 11.73 15.11 -5.07
CA VAL A 254 11.91 16.52 -4.67
C VAL A 254 11.96 17.41 -5.90
N LEU A 255 11.08 18.39 -5.96
CA LEU A 255 11.06 19.45 -6.96
C LEU A 255 11.44 20.77 -6.28
N ALA A 256 12.50 21.41 -6.75
CA ALA A 256 12.96 22.71 -6.26
C ALA A 256 13.60 23.50 -7.42
N PRO A 257 12.85 24.39 -8.09
CA PRO A 257 13.30 25.06 -9.31
C PRO A 257 14.61 25.84 -9.14
N GLN A 258 14.78 26.53 -8.01
CA GLN A 258 16.02 27.27 -7.67
C GLN A 258 16.94 26.48 -6.70
N GLY A 259 16.65 25.18 -6.47
CA GLY A 259 17.37 24.35 -5.53
C GLY A 259 16.79 24.39 -4.12
N VAL A 260 17.42 23.64 -3.22
CA VAL A 260 17.03 23.55 -1.81
C VAL A 260 17.99 24.35 -0.93
N ASP A 261 17.57 24.73 0.27
CA ASP A 261 18.45 25.37 1.23
C ASP A 261 19.54 24.41 1.78
N ALA A 262 20.49 24.94 2.52
CA ALA A 262 21.63 24.16 3.01
C ALA A 262 21.22 23.01 3.97
N VAL A 263 20.22 23.24 4.82
CA VAL A 263 19.72 22.23 5.78
C VAL A 263 19.00 21.12 5.02
N THR A 264 18.11 21.47 4.11
CA THR A 264 17.40 20.51 3.25
C THR A 264 18.38 19.71 2.38
N LEU A 265 19.46 20.34 1.87
CA LEU A 265 20.48 19.66 1.08
C LEU A 265 21.25 18.61 1.90
N GLU A 266 21.59 18.91 3.15
CA GLU A 266 22.23 17.97 4.07
C GLU A 266 21.30 16.79 4.39
N MET A 267 20.04 17.09 4.70
CA MET A 267 19.01 16.05 4.90
C MET A 267 18.85 15.16 3.67
N PHE A 268 18.83 15.75 2.48
CA PHE A 268 18.71 15.04 1.23
C PHE A 268 19.91 14.12 0.97
N THR A 269 21.13 14.56 1.28
CA THR A 269 22.35 13.74 1.19
C THR A 269 22.25 12.53 2.11
N ALA A 270 21.83 12.70 3.36
CA ALA A 270 21.64 11.61 4.30
C ALA A 270 20.55 10.63 3.81
N TYR A 271 19.52 11.14 3.18
CA TYR A 271 18.45 10.35 2.60
C TYR A 271 18.91 9.53 1.37
N GLN A 272 19.81 10.08 0.55
CA GLN A 272 20.45 9.33 -0.54
C GLN A 272 21.28 8.15 0.03
N GLU A 273 22.08 8.38 1.08
CA GLU A 273 22.83 7.33 1.77
C GLU A 273 21.90 6.24 2.33
N PHE A 274 20.77 6.63 2.93
CA PHE A 274 19.74 5.68 3.35
C PHE A 274 19.30 4.76 2.20
N HIS A 275 18.96 5.30 1.05
CA HIS A 275 18.52 4.51 -0.10
C HIS A 275 19.61 3.63 -0.71
N GLU A 276 20.88 4.06 -0.68
CA GLU A 276 21.99 3.19 -1.08
C GLU A 276 22.15 2.01 -0.10
N LEU A 277 21.96 2.23 1.20
CA LEU A 277 21.96 1.14 2.18
C LEU A 277 20.76 0.19 2.01
N VAL A 278 19.60 0.70 1.62
CA VAL A 278 18.45 -0.16 1.26
C VAL A 278 18.81 -1.11 0.13
N ARG A 279 19.50 -0.63 -0.92
CA ARG A 279 19.97 -1.47 -2.03
C ARG A 279 20.91 -2.59 -1.58
N ILE A 280 21.68 -2.38 -0.52
CA ILE A 280 22.64 -3.35 0.01
C ILE A 280 21.99 -4.32 1.00
N HIS A 281 21.18 -3.80 1.92
CA HIS A 281 20.71 -4.54 3.10
C HIS A 281 19.33 -5.17 2.95
N MET A 282 18.47 -4.66 2.06
CA MET A 282 17.14 -5.22 1.80
C MET A 282 17.24 -6.47 0.91
N LYS A 283 17.62 -7.59 1.50
CA LYS A 283 17.82 -8.85 0.79
C LYS A 283 17.08 -10.00 1.48
N ALA A 284 16.78 -11.04 0.72
CA ALA A 284 16.17 -12.25 1.24
C ALA A 284 17.01 -12.84 2.38
N GLY A 285 16.35 -13.17 3.49
CA GLY A 285 16.99 -13.71 4.69
C GLY A 285 17.39 -12.66 5.74
N ALA A 286 17.41 -11.36 5.40
CA ALA A 286 17.54 -10.30 6.41
C ALA A 286 16.21 -10.11 7.16
N THR A 287 16.26 -9.67 8.41
CA THR A 287 15.04 -9.26 9.12
C THR A 287 14.67 -7.81 8.82
N ALA A 288 13.38 -7.47 8.98
CA ALA A 288 12.89 -6.11 8.81
C ALA A 288 13.61 -5.11 9.75
N GLU A 289 13.92 -5.54 10.99
CA GLU A 289 14.66 -4.75 11.96
C GLU A 289 16.13 -4.54 11.56
N GLU A 290 16.82 -5.58 11.05
CA GLU A 290 18.19 -5.46 10.54
C GLU A 290 18.28 -4.44 9.41
N VAL A 291 17.34 -4.47 8.47
CA VAL A 291 17.25 -3.49 7.38
C VAL A 291 17.02 -2.09 7.95
N HIS A 292 16.07 -1.94 8.86
CA HIS A 292 15.80 -0.65 9.53
C HIS A 292 17.07 -0.10 10.19
N ARG A 293 17.74 -0.87 11.06
CA ARG A 293 18.93 -0.42 11.78
C ARG A 293 20.07 -0.03 10.87
N ALA A 294 20.33 -0.83 9.83
CA ALA A 294 21.40 -0.55 8.88
C ALA A 294 21.12 0.74 8.08
N CYS A 295 19.88 0.90 7.58
CA CYS A 295 19.54 2.00 6.68
C CYS A 295 19.32 3.32 7.43
N SER A 296 18.73 3.31 8.63
CA SER A 296 18.47 4.53 9.40
C SER A 296 19.71 5.13 10.06
N LYS A 297 20.80 4.37 10.17
CA LYS A 297 22.03 4.83 10.85
C LYS A 297 22.54 6.19 10.35
N PRO A 298 22.73 6.48 9.04
CA PRO A 298 23.22 7.76 8.59
C PRO A 298 22.29 8.93 8.92
N LEU A 299 20.98 8.68 9.08
CA LEU A 299 19.99 9.68 9.48
C LEU A 299 20.15 10.01 10.98
N LEU A 300 20.23 8.98 11.82
CA LEU A 300 20.33 9.10 13.27
C LEU A 300 21.68 9.66 13.71
N ASP A 301 22.79 9.27 13.06
CA ASP A 301 24.14 9.79 13.35
C ASP A 301 24.25 11.30 13.11
N ARG A 302 23.42 11.86 12.23
CA ARG A 302 23.30 13.31 11.99
C ARG A 302 22.34 14.03 12.94
N GLY A 303 21.74 13.29 13.90
CA GLY A 303 20.81 13.85 14.87
C GLY A 303 19.40 14.09 14.37
N TYR A 304 19.04 13.58 13.19
CA TYR A 304 17.65 13.66 12.72
C TYR A 304 16.73 12.74 13.52
N ARG A 305 15.51 13.20 13.75
CA ARG A 305 14.45 12.38 14.37
C ARG A 305 13.67 11.66 13.30
N LEU A 306 13.32 10.41 13.56
CA LEU A 306 12.38 9.66 12.73
C LEU A 306 10.96 9.90 13.21
N GLY A 307 10.08 10.34 12.31
CA GLY A 307 8.66 10.53 12.59
C GLY A 307 7.88 9.22 12.66
N HIS A 308 8.37 8.17 11.99
CA HIS A 308 7.80 6.83 11.99
C HIS A 308 8.86 5.78 11.56
N VAL A 309 8.44 4.53 11.33
CA VAL A 309 9.28 3.44 10.80
C VAL A 309 9.93 3.81 9.44
N SER A 310 10.95 3.07 9.03
CA SER A 310 11.65 3.32 7.76
C SER A 310 10.83 2.98 6.52
N GLY A 311 9.78 2.17 6.68
CA GLY A 311 8.91 1.74 5.60
C GLY A 311 8.01 0.58 6.03
N HIS A 312 7.35 -0.04 5.05
CA HIS A 312 6.45 -1.18 5.28
C HIS A 312 6.33 -2.06 4.04
N SER A 313 5.83 -3.28 4.23
CA SER A 313 5.36 -4.11 3.13
C SER A 313 4.19 -3.44 2.42
N ILE A 314 4.12 -3.65 1.11
CA ILE A 314 3.06 -3.12 0.26
C ILE A 314 2.60 -4.20 -0.73
N GLY A 315 1.32 -4.20 -1.05
CA GLY A 315 0.74 -5.14 -2.00
C GLY A 315 -0.61 -4.68 -2.50
N MET A 316 -1.63 -5.51 -2.46
CA MET A 316 -2.99 -5.08 -2.77
C MET A 316 -3.61 -4.23 -1.66
N THR A 317 -3.15 -4.37 -0.42
CA THR A 317 -3.38 -3.40 0.65
C THR A 317 -2.20 -2.44 0.68
N MET A 318 -2.48 -1.14 0.83
CA MET A 318 -1.45 -0.10 0.77
C MET A 318 -0.40 -0.30 1.87
N ILE A 319 -0.83 -0.62 3.07
CA ILE A 319 0.06 -0.95 4.19
C ILE A 319 -0.17 -2.41 4.59
N GLU A 320 0.82 -3.26 4.33
CA GLU A 320 0.87 -4.66 4.77
C GLU A 320 1.95 -4.83 5.84
N MET A 321 1.79 -5.84 6.70
CA MET A 321 2.87 -6.23 7.62
C MET A 321 3.96 -7.05 6.86
N PRO A 322 5.22 -7.00 7.27
CA PRO A 322 5.75 -6.25 8.41
C PRO A 322 6.00 -4.77 8.08
N ARG A 323 6.10 -3.96 9.11
CA ARG A 323 6.77 -2.67 9.00
C ARG A 323 8.29 -2.88 9.00
N ILE A 324 9.03 -2.00 8.33
CA ILE A 324 10.49 -1.98 8.37
C ILE A 324 10.91 -1.01 9.49
N GLY A 325 11.06 -1.57 10.69
CA GLY A 325 11.21 -0.79 11.90
C GLY A 325 11.79 -1.61 13.05
N GLU A 326 12.01 -0.95 14.18
CA GLU A 326 12.49 -1.60 15.39
C GLU A 326 11.43 -2.56 15.96
N GLY A 327 11.84 -3.74 16.41
CA GLY A 327 10.98 -4.78 16.98
C GLY A 327 10.28 -5.68 15.94
N TYR A 328 10.57 -5.53 14.65
CA TYR A 328 10.01 -6.39 13.59
C TYR A 328 11.06 -7.42 13.14
N ASP A 329 11.01 -8.61 13.70
CA ASP A 329 11.95 -9.73 13.46
C ASP A 329 11.60 -10.59 12.23
N PHE A 330 10.59 -10.20 11.45
CA PHE A 330 10.16 -10.92 10.26
C PHE A 330 11.29 -11.04 9.24
N VAL A 331 11.58 -12.27 8.83
CA VAL A 331 12.59 -12.56 7.80
C VAL A 331 12.03 -12.28 6.42
N LEU A 332 12.63 -11.35 5.71
CA LEU A 332 12.16 -10.92 4.39
C LEU A 332 12.32 -12.03 3.36
N PRO A 333 11.24 -12.49 2.70
CA PRO A 333 11.35 -13.43 1.59
C PRO A 333 11.78 -12.70 0.31
N GLU A 334 12.42 -13.42 -0.61
CA GLU A 334 12.64 -12.93 -1.96
C GLU A 334 11.30 -12.55 -2.63
N ASN A 335 11.31 -11.50 -3.44
CA ASN A 335 10.11 -10.96 -4.11
C ASN A 335 9.09 -10.28 -3.19
N MET A 336 9.41 -10.05 -1.93
CA MET A 336 8.61 -9.14 -1.12
C MET A 336 8.75 -7.72 -1.69
N VAL A 337 7.68 -6.94 -1.64
CA VAL A 337 7.67 -5.55 -2.07
C VAL A 337 7.46 -4.66 -0.85
N CYS A 338 8.31 -3.64 -0.72
CA CYS A 338 8.27 -2.70 0.38
C CYS A 338 8.32 -1.26 -0.14
N SER A 339 7.58 -0.36 0.48
CA SER A 339 7.79 1.08 0.36
C SER A 339 8.76 1.54 1.44
N MET A 340 9.78 2.31 1.04
CA MET A 340 10.79 2.86 1.94
C MET A 340 10.70 4.39 1.94
N HIS A 341 10.41 4.95 3.12
CA HIS A 341 10.09 6.38 3.25
C HIS A 341 10.26 6.88 4.69
N PRO A 342 11.48 6.85 5.27
CA PRO A 342 11.64 7.40 6.60
C PRO A 342 11.25 8.89 6.60
N HIS A 343 10.40 9.30 7.53
CA HIS A 343 10.12 10.71 7.74
C HIS A 343 11.18 11.27 8.69
N ILE A 344 12.11 12.06 8.18
CA ILE A 344 13.15 12.69 9.01
C ILE A 344 12.82 14.15 9.29
N MET A 345 13.21 14.60 10.48
CA MET A 345 13.00 15.98 10.93
C MET A 345 14.23 16.47 11.68
N THR A 346 14.52 17.77 11.56
CA THR A 346 15.46 18.46 12.45
C THR A 346 14.93 18.46 13.88
N GLU A 347 15.82 18.60 14.87
CA GLU A 347 15.41 18.60 16.29
C GLU A 347 14.44 19.74 16.61
N ASP A 348 14.64 20.92 16.04
CA ASP A 348 13.79 22.11 16.19
C ASP A 348 12.49 22.02 15.36
N ARG A 349 12.33 20.98 14.54
CA ARG A 349 11.19 20.73 13.65
C ARG A 349 10.92 21.86 12.64
N THR A 350 11.95 22.58 12.25
CA THR A 350 11.82 23.62 11.20
C THR A 350 11.91 23.03 9.81
N HIS A 351 12.60 21.89 9.64
CA HIS A 351 12.78 21.19 8.37
C HIS A 351 12.40 19.72 8.50
N SER A 352 11.86 19.19 7.45
CA SER A 352 11.65 17.74 7.30
C SER A 352 11.94 17.28 5.88
N LEU A 353 12.16 15.98 5.73
CA LEU A 353 12.23 15.35 4.44
C LEU A 353 11.50 14.01 4.52
N TYR A 354 10.63 13.81 3.56
CA TYR A 354 9.87 12.58 3.38
C TYR A 354 9.65 12.37 1.89
N PHE A 355 10.24 11.32 1.33
CA PHE A 355 9.88 10.87 0.00
C PHE A 355 9.95 9.36 -0.11
N GLN A 356 9.29 8.81 -1.09
CA GLN A 356 8.98 7.40 -1.19
C GLN A 356 9.70 6.74 -2.35
N GLU A 357 10.13 5.52 -2.14
CA GLU A 357 10.59 4.61 -3.19
C GLU A 357 10.14 3.19 -2.88
N THR A 358 9.55 2.53 -3.87
CA THR A 358 9.14 1.13 -3.76
C THR A 358 10.27 0.21 -4.20
N TYR A 359 10.59 -0.77 -3.34
CA TYR A 359 11.63 -1.76 -3.56
C TYR A 359 11.09 -3.17 -3.63
N ARG A 360 11.71 -4.00 -4.46
CA ARG A 360 11.60 -5.46 -4.40
C ARG A 360 12.76 -6.02 -3.61
N VAL A 361 12.50 -6.93 -2.67
CA VAL A 361 13.53 -7.70 -1.97
C VAL A 361 14.14 -8.72 -2.93
N GLY A 362 15.41 -8.55 -3.24
CA GLY A 362 16.18 -9.47 -4.09
C GLY A 362 17.03 -10.43 -3.28
N LYS A 363 17.72 -11.35 -3.95
CA LYS A 363 18.66 -12.30 -3.31
C LYS A 363 19.84 -11.59 -2.64
N ASN A 364 20.38 -10.56 -3.28
CA ASN A 364 21.64 -9.93 -2.89
C ASN A 364 21.46 -8.46 -2.45
N GLY A 365 20.24 -7.91 -2.49
CA GLY A 365 19.95 -6.53 -2.15
C GLY A 365 18.58 -6.08 -2.66
N GLY A 366 18.19 -4.85 -2.35
CA GLY A 366 16.94 -4.24 -2.78
C GLY A 366 17.01 -3.69 -4.21
N GLU A 367 15.99 -3.96 -5.01
CA GLU A 367 15.80 -3.41 -6.34
C GLU A 367 14.80 -2.27 -6.27
N ALA A 368 15.23 -1.02 -6.51
CA ALA A 368 14.33 0.13 -6.63
C ALA A 368 13.50 -0.01 -7.92
N LEU A 369 12.18 -0.13 -7.78
CA LEU A 369 11.29 -0.44 -8.91
C LEU A 369 11.05 0.75 -9.84
N SER A 370 11.23 1.99 -9.36
CA SER A 370 11.11 3.16 -10.22
C SER A 370 12.25 3.26 -11.25
N GLY A 371 13.46 2.87 -10.87
CA GLY A 371 14.66 3.08 -11.66
C GLY A 371 15.01 4.58 -11.88
N VAL A 372 14.32 5.48 -11.19
CA VAL A 372 14.47 6.93 -11.32
C VAL A 372 15.54 7.45 -10.37
N PRO A 373 16.50 8.26 -10.81
CA PRO A 373 17.53 8.82 -9.94
C PRO A 373 16.96 9.61 -8.76
N ILE A 374 17.57 9.41 -7.59
CA ILE A 374 17.26 10.19 -6.39
C ILE A 374 18.10 11.46 -6.44
N LYS A 375 17.53 12.51 -6.96
CA LYS A 375 18.13 13.88 -7.06
C LYS A 375 17.06 14.94 -6.84
N VAL A 376 17.48 16.17 -6.64
CA VAL A 376 16.58 17.33 -6.68
C VAL A 376 16.31 17.65 -8.15
N TYR A 377 15.05 17.78 -8.51
CA TYR A 377 14.59 18.14 -9.86
C TYR A 377 14.23 19.64 -9.89
N HIS A 378 14.48 20.29 -11.03
CA HIS A 378 14.29 21.75 -11.14
C HIS A 378 12.98 22.17 -11.83
N GLY A 379 12.20 21.22 -12.32
CA GLY A 379 10.99 21.50 -13.08
C GLY A 379 11.26 21.76 -14.56
N GLY A 380 10.25 21.52 -15.38
CA GLY A 380 10.37 21.63 -16.82
C GLY A 380 11.17 20.49 -17.50
N GLU A 381 11.69 19.53 -16.72
CA GLU A 381 12.36 18.35 -17.26
C GLU A 381 11.39 17.52 -18.12
N SER A 382 11.89 17.03 -19.26
CA SER A 382 11.14 16.18 -20.18
C SER A 382 11.39 14.67 -19.98
N SER A 383 12.36 14.33 -19.15
CA SER A 383 12.77 12.96 -18.80
C SER A 383 13.44 12.95 -17.43
N PHE A 384 13.52 11.77 -16.81
CA PHE A 384 14.29 11.55 -15.58
C PHE A 384 15.80 11.45 -15.85
#